data_b27d951b6a87dd69318b9b0141feddc3
#
_entry.id   b27d951b6a87dd69318b9b0141feddc3
#
_cell.length_a   1.000
_cell.length_b   1.000
_cell.length_c   1.000
_cell.angle_alpha   90.00
_cell.angle_beta   90.00
_cell.angle_gamma   90.00
#
_symmetry.space_group_name_H-M   'P 1'
#
loop_
_entity.id
_entity.type
_entity.pdbx_description
1 polymer ?
#
loop_
_entity_poly.entity_id
_entity_poly.type
_entity_poly.pdbx_seq_one_letter_code
_entity_poly.pdbx_strand_id
1 'polypeptide(L)'
;MGGASGAVAFAMGRVVVTGVRGTTTPPASSVIQLHNGGAASVQVMGLALSGTDQALFKITNPTTFPATVMAGADLPVTVDLVTTGAGLPAAPTDKNLGSNLMTANLTATLSSGTATALVYGLLQIQANYESTLGQILTTLGYNMNVGKAQKNWNPNTSMNAMDLPGVEAGTDEVPAQHFTKAGSGNVTMTLVARFSPYGALPFGWYAPGSSTKRNMVGTMSDTTDPQTNNKARMVFPPPGAGSSTTFDPGTAPFALWVYSDQSTGKFESGGKPANGDYDYSEDSLNSPANVHRYKTYPLKDEKGTMIPQQYMVAVEEAGNGDYQDYVFILGNVTPAP
;
A
#
# COMPACT_ATOMS: atom_id res chain seq x y z
N MET A 1 19.94 -2.01 -10.85
CA MET A 1 19.39 -1.71 -12.18
C MET A 1 20.18 -0.56 -12.78
N GLY A 2 21.06 -0.85 -13.75
CA GLY A 2 21.78 0.17 -14.50
C GLY A 2 20.87 0.78 -15.55
N GLY A 3 20.11 1.78 -15.20
CA GLY A 3 19.39 2.61 -16.16
C GLY A 3 20.40 3.49 -16.89
N ALA A 4 20.37 3.49 -18.21
CA ALA A 4 21.09 4.45 -19.02
C ALA A 4 20.70 5.86 -18.55
N SER A 5 21.66 6.63 -18.04
CA SER A 5 21.46 8.02 -17.67
C SER A 5 21.04 8.81 -18.91
N GLY A 6 19.83 9.34 -18.91
CA GLY A 6 19.36 10.22 -19.97
C GLY A 6 18.09 9.76 -20.71
N ALA A 7 17.48 8.65 -20.34
CA ALA A 7 16.25 8.18 -20.98
C ALA A 7 15.00 8.80 -20.33
N VAL A 8 13.99 9.10 -21.14
CA VAL A 8 12.65 9.43 -20.66
C VAL A 8 11.97 8.13 -20.19
N ALA A 9 11.50 8.11 -18.96
CA ALA A 9 10.88 6.92 -18.37
C ALA A 9 9.76 7.29 -17.42
N PHE A 10 8.77 6.40 -17.30
CA PHE A 10 7.81 6.51 -16.23
C PHE A 10 8.46 6.18 -14.89
N ALA A 11 8.23 7.03 -13.91
CA ALA A 11 8.66 6.79 -12.54
C ALA A 11 8.15 5.43 -12.09
N MET A 12 9.05 4.59 -11.57
CA MET A 12 8.77 3.23 -11.09
C MET A 12 8.24 2.21 -12.11
N GLY A 13 7.96 2.61 -13.35
CA GLY A 13 7.46 1.72 -14.39
C GLY A 13 6.08 1.11 -14.13
N ARG A 14 5.34 1.60 -13.14
CA ARG A 14 3.99 1.11 -12.80
C ARG A 14 3.13 2.17 -12.13
N VAL A 15 1.81 2.07 -12.31
CA VAL A 15 0.79 2.85 -11.60
C VAL A 15 -0.31 1.93 -11.11
N VAL A 16 -0.81 2.20 -9.90
CA VAL A 16 -1.91 1.45 -9.30
C VAL A 16 -3.09 2.39 -9.09
N VAL A 17 -4.26 1.98 -9.57
CA VAL A 17 -5.52 2.71 -9.35
C VAL A 17 -6.45 1.84 -8.53
N THR A 18 -6.85 2.32 -7.37
CA THR A 18 -7.82 1.64 -6.52
C THR A 18 -9.17 2.30 -6.64
N GLY A 19 -10.22 1.53 -6.85
CA GLY A 19 -11.58 2.02 -7.00
C GLY A 19 -12.61 1.14 -6.30
N VAL A 20 -13.76 1.74 -5.99
CA VAL A 20 -14.91 1.02 -5.42
C VAL A 20 -15.99 0.91 -6.48
N ARG A 21 -16.46 -0.32 -6.70
CA ARG A 21 -17.52 -0.62 -7.67
C ARG A 21 -18.79 0.18 -7.36
N GLY A 22 -19.34 0.79 -8.40
CA GLY A 22 -20.57 1.59 -8.29
C GLY A 22 -20.35 3.04 -7.89
N THR A 23 -19.11 3.48 -7.61
CA THR A 23 -18.82 4.88 -7.25
C THR A 23 -18.20 5.64 -8.43
N THR A 24 -18.59 6.90 -8.57
CA THR A 24 -18.07 7.80 -9.62
C THR A 24 -17.46 9.07 -9.06
N THR A 25 -17.67 9.35 -7.78
CA THR A 25 -17.24 10.59 -7.14
C THR A 25 -16.67 10.28 -5.76
N PRO A 26 -15.40 10.63 -5.50
CA PRO A 26 -14.40 11.10 -6.47
C PRO A 26 -14.03 10.01 -7.47
N PRO A 27 -13.54 10.33 -8.68
CA PRO A 27 -13.08 9.32 -9.62
C PRO A 27 -11.92 8.52 -9.02
N ALA A 28 -11.89 7.22 -9.30
CA ALA A 28 -10.77 6.37 -8.96
C ALA A 28 -9.60 6.71 -9.89
N SER A 29 -8.64 7.47 -9.41
CA SER A 29 -7.53 8.03 -10.20
C SER A 29 -6.19 7.85 -9.53
N SER A 30 -5.15 7.67 -10.31
CA SER A 30 -3.75 7.75 -9.87
C SER A 30 -2.90 8.52 -10.86
N VAL A 31 -1.84 9.13 -10.37
CA VAL A 31 -0.88 9.89 -11.18
C VAL A 31 0.45 9.15 -11.23
N ILE A 32 1.00 9.00 -12.44
CA ILE A 32 2.36 8.55 -12.65
C ILE A 32 3.16 9.65 -13.34
N GLN A 33 4.41 9.86 -12.94
CA GLN A 33 5.29 10.86 -13.53
C GLN A 33 6.08 10.26 -14.70
N LEU A 34 6.04 10.92 -15.85
CA LEU A 34 6.95 10.66 -16.96
C LEU A 34 8.12 11.61 -16.83
N HIS A 35 9.25 11.10 -16.34
CA HIS A 35 10.46 11.86 -16.05
C HIS A 35 11.36 11.93 -17.29
N ASN A 36 11.87 13.12 -17.61
CA ASN A 36 12.89 13.32 -18.62
C ASN A 36 14.25 13.50 -17.93
N GLY A 37 14.99 12.41 -17.75
CA GLY A 37 16.36 12.43 -17.22
C GLY A 37 17.44 12.88 -18.23
N GLY A 38 17.06 13.23 -19.47
CA GLY A 38 17.97 13.70 -20.51
C GLY A 38 18.38 15.16 -20.37
N ALA A 39 19.38 15.58 -21.16
CA ALA A 39 19.87 16.94 -21.17
C ALA A 39 19.08 17.88 -22.10
N ALA A 40 18.15 17.36 -22.92
CA ALA A 40 17.34 18.12 -23.86
C ALA A 40 15.84 17.87 -23.59
N SER A 41 15.00 18.82 -24.00
CA SER A 41 13.54 18.63 -23.95
C SER A 41 13.09 17.52 -24.92
N VAL A 42 12.04 16.81 -24.55
CA VAL A 42 11.41 15.75 -25.35
C VAL A 42 9.96 16.08 -25.58
N GLN A 43 9.45 15.79 -26.79
CA GLN A 43 8.03 15.89 -27.10
C GLN A 43 7.35 14.55 -26.85
N VAL A 44 6.27 14.55 -26.09
CA VAL A 44 5.34 13.43 -25.96
C VAL A 44 4.28 13.63 -27.03
N MET A 45 4.29 12.75 -28.03
CA MET A 45 3.39 12.83 -29.20
C MET A 45 2.02 12.23 -28.93
N GLY A 46 1.91 11.39 -27.90
CA GLY A 46 0.65 10.75 -27.51
C GLY A 46 0.85 9.75 -26.38
N LEU A 47 -0.27 9.38 -25.76
CA LEU A 47 -0.37 8.33 -24.74
C LEU A 47 -1.41 7.30 -25.17
N ALA A 48 -1.16 6.03 -24.96
CA ALA A 48 -2.07 4.95 -25.28
C ALA A 48 -2.09 3.88 -24.19
N LEU A 49 -3.26 3.27 -24.02
CA LEU A 49 -3.45 2.07 -23.20
C LEU A 49 -3.56 0.85 -24.13
N SER A 50 -3.02 -0.28 -23.70
CA SER A 50 -3.10 -1.56 -24.42
C SER A 50 -3.16 -2.72 -23.43
N GLY A 51 -3.52 -3.92 -23.90
CA GLY A 51 -3.62 -5.12 -23.06
C GLY A 51 -5.07 -5.52 -22.80
N THR A 52 -5.24 -6.62 -22.04
CA THR A 52 -6.53 -7.31 -21.87
C THR A 52 -7.61 -6.40 -21.29
N ASP A 53 -7.26 -5.63 -20.27
CA ASP A 53 -8.23 -4.82 -19.51
C ASP A 53 -8.14 -3.34 -19.87
N GLN A 54 -7.54 -2.96 -21.00
CA GLN A 54 -7.33 -1.56 -21.39
C GLN A 54 -8.62 -0.72 -21.38
N ALA A 55 -9.75 -1.31 -21.71
CA ALA A 55 -11.06 -0.64 -21.76
C ALA A 55 -11.58 -0.22 -20.36
N LEU A 56 -10.97 -0.78 -19.30
CA LEU A 56 -11.31 -0.45 -17.92
C LEU A 56 -10.49 0.72 -17.36
N PHE A 57 -9.61 1.28 -18.17
CA PHE A 57 -8.78 2.42 -17.79
C PHE A 57 -8.98 3.59 -18.77
N LYS A 58 -8.74 4.79 -18.28
CA LYS A 58 -8.81 6.00 -19.09
C LYS A 58 -7.67 6.96 -18.71
N ILE A 59 -6.97 7.48 -19.71
CA ILE A 59 -6.01 8.57 -19.51
C ILE A 59 -6.78 9.86 -19.51
N THR A 60 -6.71 10.64 -18.44
CA THR A 60 -7.45 11.90 -18.26
C THR A 60 -6.56 13.13 -18.23
N ASN A 61 -5.24 12.93 -18.08
CA ASN A 61 -4.25 14.01 -18.19
C ASN A 61 -2.90 13.42 -18.66
N PRO A 62 -2.15 14.09 -19.58
CA PRO A 62 -2.56 15.23 -20.39
C PRO A 62 -3.54 14.84 -21.51
N THR A 63 -4.34 15.79 -21.96
CA THR A 63 -5.30 15.61 -23.05
C THR A 63 -4.88 16.28 -24.36
N THR A 64 -3.82 17.10 -24.32
CA THR A 64 -3.33 17.84 -25.47
C THR A 64 -1.92 17.41 -25.83
N PHE A 65 -1.71 17.11 -27.13
CA PHE A 65 -0.42 16.71 -27.68
C PHE A 65 -0.05 17.53 -28.90
N PRO A 66 1.25 17.74 -29.19
CA PRO A 66 2.37 17.27 -28.40
C PRO A 66 2.53 18.02 -27.06
N ALA A 67 2.97 17.31 -26.02
CA ALA A 67 3.32 17.91 -24.72
C ALA A 67 4.85 17.92 -24.56
N THR A 68 5.40 19.05 -24.13
CA THR A 68 6.85 19.16 -23.94
C THR A 68 7.24 18.81 -22.53
N VAL A 69 8.25 17.92 -22.39
CA VAL A 69 8.90 17.62 -21.11
C VAL A 69 10.32 18.17 -21.16
N MET A 70 10.58 19.21 -20.37
CA MET A 70 11.90 19.83 -20.30
C MET A 70 12.94 18.86 -19.69
N ALA A 71 14.22 19.12 -19.93
CA ALA A 71 15.30 18.38 -19.29
C ALA A 71 15.17 18.42 -17.75
N GLY A 72 15.23 17.26 -17.11
CA GLY A 72 15.08 17.12 -15.65
C GLY A 72 13.66 17.33 -15.11
N ALA A 73 12.67 17.53 -15.99
CA ALA A 73 11.28 17.77 -15.58
C ALA A 73 10.40 16.50 -15.65
N ASP A 74 9.25 16.58 -15.00
CA ASP A 74 8.21 15.56 -14.97
C ASP A 74 6.96 16.02 -15.74
N LEU A 75 6.30 15.07 -16.41
CA LEU A 75 4.95 15.22 -16.94
C LEU A 75 4.01 14.31 -16.15
N PRO A 76 3.05 14.86 -15.41
CA PRO A 76 2.08 14.05 -14.70
C PRO A 76 1.10 13.42 -15.70
N VAL A 77 0.97 12.10 -15.63
CA VAL A 77 -0.03 11.33 -16.39
C VAL A 77 -1.04 10.76 -15.42
N THR A 78 -2.31 11.14 -15.58
CA THR A 78 -3.42 10.66 -14.74
C THR A 78 -4.12 9.52 -15.45
N VAL A 79 -4.26 8.41 -14.72
CA VAL A 79 -5.01 7.23 -15.15
C VAL A 79 -6.19 7.03 -14.20
N ASP A 80 -7.38 6.95 -14.78
CA ASP A 80 -8.62 6.65 -14.07
C ASP A 80 -9.01 5.18 -14.30
N LEU A 81 -9.65 4.59 -13.28
CA LEU A 81 -10.27 3.27 -13.35
C LEU A 81 -11.77 3.40 -13.55
N VAL A 82 -12.31 2.64 -14.48
CA VAL A 82 -13.77 2.51 -14.69
C VAL A 82 -14.37 1.70 -13.54
N THR A 83 -15.26 2.31 -12.78
CA THR A 83 -15.88 1.71 -11.58
C THR A 83 -17.37 1.38 -11.77
N THR A 84 -17.96 1.81 -12.89
CA THR A 84 -19.40 1.64 -13.20
C THR A 84 -19.60 1.18 -14.64
N GLY A 85 -20.71 0.56 -14.92
CA GLY A 85 -21.14 0.17 -16.27
C GLY A 85 -21.12 -1.33 -16.53
N ALA A 86 -21.66 -1.74 -17.68
CA ALA A 86 -21.87 -3.15 -18.04
C ALA A 86 -20.58 -3.89 -18.43
N GLY A 87 -19.48 -3.18 -18.70
CA GLY A 87 -18.20 -3.78 -19.09
C GLY A 87 -17.31 -4.22 -17.94
N LEU A 88 -17.75 -4.02 -16.69
CA LEU A 88 -16.95 -4.44 -15.52
C LEU A 88 -16.88 -5.96 -15.40
N PRO A 89 -15.74 -6.52 -14.95
CA PRO A 89 -15.64 -7.94 -14.65
C PRO A 89 -16.67 -8.34 -13.60
N ALA A 90 -17.07 -9.61 -13.56
CA ALA A 90 -17.95 -10.11 -12.50
C ALA A 90 -17.35 -9.81 -11.12
N ALA A 91 -18.21 -9.43 -10.17
CA ALA A 91 -17.75 -9.23 -8.79
C ALA A 91 -17.20 -10.53 -8.21
N PRO A 92 -16.12 -10.50 -7.42
CA PRO A 92 -15.65 -11.68 -6.71
C PRO A 92 -16.77 -12.26 -5.83
N THR A 93 -16.90 -13.59 -5.83
CA THR A 93 -17.88 -14.31 -4.98
C THR A 93 -17.25 -14.84 -3.70
N ASP A 94 -15.95 -14.80 -3.61
CA ASP A 94 -15.15 -15.27 -2.47
C ASP A 94 -14.26 -14.15 -1.93
N LYS A 95 -14.38 -13.84 -0.65
CA LYS A 95 -13.55 -12.82 0.02
C LYS A 95 -12.05 -13.10 -0.09
N ASN A 96 -11.66 -14.38 -0.11
CA ASN A 96 -10.25 -14.76 -0.27
C ASN A 96 -9.69 -14.41 -1.66
N LEU A 97 -10.54 -14.11 -2.64
CA LEU A 97 -10.12 -13.62 -3.95
C LEU A 97 -9.88 -12.11 -3.96
N GLY A 98 -10.31 -11.42 -2.90
CA GLY A 98 -10.14 -9.99 -2.74
C GLY A 98 -10.92 -9.16 -3.75
N SER A 99 -10.30 -8.11 -4.27
CA SER A 99 -10.85 -7.25 -5.33
C SER A 99 -10.63 -7.86 -6.72
N ASN A 100 -11.32 -7.32 -7.75
CA ASN A 100 -10.90 -7.60 -9.11
C ASN A 100 -9.55 -6.92 -9.38
N LEU A 101 -8.58 -7.69 -9.83
CA LEU A 101 -7.28 -7.19 -10.30
C LEU A 101 -7.31 -7.10 -11.82
N MET A 102 -7.12 -5.91 -12.38
CA MET A 102 -7.06 -5.64 -13.81
C MET A 102 -5.68 -5.13 -14.19
N THR A 103 -5.28 -5.36 -15.45
CA THR A 103 -3.96 -4.96 -15.94
C THR A 103 -4.03 -4.36 -17.34
N ALA A 104 -3.22 -3.35 -17.57
CA ALA A 104 -2.98 -2.76 -18.88
C ALA A 104 -1.53 -2.28 -18.99
N ASN A 105 -1.13 -1.88 -20.18
CA ASN A 105 0.13 -1.19 -20.44
C ASN A 105 -0.17 0.27 -20.82
N LEU A 106 0.53 1.21 -20.23
CA LEU A 106 0.57 2.60 -20.62
C LEU A 106 1.81 2.83 -21.48
N THR A 107 1.65 3.37 -22.68
CA THR A 107 2.75 3.70 -23.57
C THR A 107 2.71 5.17 -23.90
N ALA A 108 3.83 5.86 -23.69
CA ALA A 108 4.08 7.20 -24.20
C ALA A 108 4.89 7.10 -25.49
N THR A 109 4.37 7.68 -26.58
CA THR A 109 5.11 7.87 -27.83
C THR A 109 5.86 9.19 -27.74
N LEU A 110 7.17 9.13 -27.83
CA LEU A 110 8.08 10.28 -27.70
C LEU A 110 8.68 10.63 -29.06
N SER A 111 9.15 11.85 -29.23
CA SER A 111 9.98 12.25 -30.39
C SER A 111 11.28 11.45 -30.49
N SER A 112 11.71 10.80 -29.41
CA SER A 112 12.98 10.03 -29.31
C SER A 112 12.75 8.52 -29.12
N GLY A 113 11.52 8.02 -29.16
CA GLY A 113 11.21 6.59 -28.95
C GLY A 113 9.92 6.38 -28.15
N THR A 114 9.91 5.42 -27.24
CA THR A 114 8.75 5.11 -26.40
C THR A 114 9.16 4.89 -24.95
N ALA A 115 8.26 5.24 -24.02
CA ALA A 115 8.34 4.85 -22.62
C ALA A 115 7.09 4.06 -22.25
N THR A 116 7.23 3.02 -21.42
CA THR A 116 6.13 2.13 -21.00
C THR A 116 6.04 2.00 -19.50
N ALA A 117 4.82 1.82 -19.00
CA ALA A 117 4.55 1.46 -17.61
C ALA A 117 3.43 0.43 -17.54
N LEU A 118 3.42 -0.41 -16.49
CA LEU A 118 2.31 -1.27 -16.16
C LEU A 118 1.21 -0.46 -15.46
N VAL A 119 -0.03 -0.74 -15.77
CA VAL A 119 -1.20 -0.18 -15.09
C VAL A 119 -1.92 -1.30 -14.38
N TYR A 120 -2.13 -1.14 -13.09
CA TYR A 120 -2.92 -2.04 -12.28
C TYR A 120 -4.18 -1.35 -11.77
N GLY A 121 -5.30 -2.05 -11.84
CA GLY A 121 -6.57 -1.64 -11.26
C GLY A 121 -6.99 -2.60 -10.17
N LEU A 122 -7.34 -2.08 -9.01
CA LEU A 122 -7.95 -2.83 -7.92
C LEU A 122 -9.40 -2.33 -7.75
N LEU A 123 -10.37 -3.11 -8.26
CA LEU A 123 -11.79 -2.77 -8.17
C LEU A 123 -12.45 -3.61 -7.08
N GLN A 124 -12.70 -2.98 -5.95
CA GLN A 124 -13.26 -3.60 -4.76
C GLN A 124 -14.76 -3.36 -4.62
N ILE A 125 -15.40 -4.16 -3.79
CA ILE A 125 -16.76 -3.91 -3.30
C ILE A 125 -16.60 -3.28 -1.92
N GLN A 126 -17.23 -2.12 -1.72
CA GLN A 126 -17.15 -1.39 -0.46
C GLN A 126 -17.45 -2.31 0.74
N ALA A 127 -16.57 -2.26 1.73
CA ALA A 127 -16.67 -2.95 3.02
C ALA A 127 -16.72 -4.49 2.98
N ASN A 128 -16.49 -5.15 1.84
CA ASN A 128 -16.61 -6.62 1.78
C ASN A 128 -15.49 -7.35 1.05
N TYR A 129 -15.05 -6.86 -0.12
CA TYR A 129 -14.06 -7.54 -0.94
C TYR A 129 -12.91 -6.58 -1.21
N GLU A 130 -12.15 -6.35 -0.18
CA GLU A 130 -10.94 -5.55 -0.21
C GLU A 130 -9.81 -6.31 -0.91
N SER A 131 -8.81 -5.58 -1.38
CA SER A 131 -7.67 -6.21 -2.03
C SER A 131 -6.90 -7.06 -1.03
N THR A 132 -6.60 -8.30 -1.38
CA THR A 132 -5.77 -9.15 -0.52
C THR A 132 -4.34 -8.61 -0.46
N LEU A 133 -3.61 -8.97 0.60
CA LEU A 133 -2.20 -8.62 0.72
C LEU A 133 -1.39 -9.08 -0.49
N GLY A 134 -1.66 -10.29 -1.02
CA GLY A 134 -1.03 -10.80 -2.24
C GLY A 134 -1.32 -9.96 -3.49
N GLN A 135 -2.55 -9.45 -3.65
CA GLN A 135 -2.89 -8.53 -4.75
C GLN A 135 -2.15 -7.20 -4.60
N ILE A 136 -2.10 -6.64 -3.40
CA ILE A 136 -1.35 -5.42 -3.11
C ILE A 136 0.11 -5.59 -3.52
N LEU A 137 0.76 -6.67 -3.09
CA LEU A 137 2.15 -6.96 -3.44
C LEU A 137 2.38 -7.10 -4.94
N THR A 138 1.49 -7.80 -5.64
CA THR A 138 1.55 -7.92 -7.11
C THR A 138 1.55 -6.55 -7.77
N THR A 139 0.65 -5.66 -7.35
CA THR A 139 0.58 -4.31 -7.93
C THR A 139 1.83 -3.47 -7.64
N LEU A 140 2.45 -3.70 -6.48
CA LEU A 140 3.69 -3.01 -6.07
C LEU A 140 4.95 -3.63 -6.68
N GLY A 141 4.86 -4.82 -7.29
CA GLY A 141 6.00 -5.53 -7.88
C GLY A 141 6.86 -6.24 -6.86
N TYR A 142 6.25 -6.74 -5.82
CA TYR A 142 6.90 -7.58 -4.82
C TYR A 142 6.41 -9.02 -4.92
N ASN A 143 7.31 -9.97 -4.72
CA ASN A 143 7.04 -11.40 -4.83
C ASN A 143 7.39 -12.11 -3.53
N MET A 144 6.46 -12.09 -2.58
CA MET A 144 6.58 -12.77 -1.29
C MET A 144 5.36 -13.68 -1.09
N ASN A 145 5.59 -14.85 -0.49
CA ASN A 145 4.50 -15.72 -0.08
C ASN A 145 3.95 -15.26 1.28
N VAL A 146 2.87 -14.52 1.24
CA VAL A 146 2.22 -13.92 2.41
C VAL A 146 1.07 -14.76 2.97
N GLY A 147 0.82 -15.95 2.41
CA GLY A 147 -0.28 -16.80 2.83
C GLY A 147 -1.65 -16.34 2.32
N LYS A 148 -2.71 -16.78 2.98
CA LYS A 148 -4.10 -16.47 2.65
C LYS A 148 -4.89 -16.07 3.88
N ALA A 149 -5.79 -15.10 3.71
CA ALA A 149 -6.76 -14.70 4.71
C ALA A 149 -7.87 -15.74 4.89
N GLN A 150 -8.52 -15.71 6.05
CA GLN A 150 -9.64 -16.60 6.32
C GLN A 150 -10.93 -16.12 5.63
N LYS A 151 -11.68 -17.11 5.13
CA LYS A 151 -13.05 -16.94 4.68
C LYS A 151 -14.02 -17.12 5.86
N ASN A 152 -14.91 -16.18 6.13
CA ASN A 152 -15.97 -16.25 7.14
C ASN A 152 -15.51 -16.10 8.62
N TRP A 153 -14.64 -15.19 8.90
CA TRP A 153 -14.28 -14.88 10.27
C TRP A 153 -15.46 -14.28 11.08
N ASN A 154 -15.59 -14.70 12.35
CA ASN A 154 -16.58 -14.15 13.27
C ASN A 154 -15.91 -13.19 14.26
N PRO A 155 -16.19 -11.89 14.21
CA PRO A 155 -15.56 -10.90 15.08
C PRO A 155 -15.81 -11.08 16.58
N ASN A 156 -16.78 -11.93 16.96
CA ASN A 156 -17.10 -12.19 18.36
C ASN A 156 -16.27 -13.34 18.97
N THR A 157 -15.41 -13.97 18.21
CA THR A 157 -14.49 -14.99 18.72
C THR A 157 -13.12 -14.34 18.94
N SER A 158 -12.67 -14.30 20.19
CA SER A 158 -11.36 -13.77 20.60
C SER A 158 -10.19 -14.70 20.22
N MET A 159 -10.19 -15.22 19.00
CA MET A 159 -9.13 -16.12 18.54
C MET A 159 -8.01 -15.33 17.85
N ASN A 160 -6.78 -15.77 18.05
CA ASN A 160 -5.67 -15.33 17.25
C ASN A 160 -5.96 -15.62 15.76
N ALA A 161 -5.76 -14.66 14.88
CA ALA A 161 -6.03 -14.83 13.46
C ALA A 161 -5.30 -16.05 12.86
N MET A 162 -4.13 -16.41 13.39
CA MET A 162 -3.36 -17.59 12.99
C MET A 162 -4.02 -18.92 13.35
N ASP A 163 -4.93 -18.90 14.32
CA ASP A 163 -5.64 -20.12 14.79
C ASP A 163 -6.96 -20.34 14.09
N LEU A 164 -7.33 -19.45 13.15
CA LEU A 164 -8.60 -19.52 12.46
C LEU A 164 -8.56 -20.51 11.28
N PRO A 165 -9.58 -21.35 11.11
CA PRO A 165 -9.65 -22.27 9.97
C PRO A 165 -9.63 -21.52 8.62
N GLY A 166 -8.76 -21.91 7.71
CA GLY A 166 -8.64 -21.31 6.38
C GLY A 166 -7.63 -20.15 6.28
N VAL A 167 -7.02 -19.74 7.38
CA VAL A 167 -5.82 -18.89 7.34
C VAL A 167 -4.62 -19.78 7.01
N GLU A 168 -3.92 -19.45 5.95
CA GLU A 168 -2.66 -20.08 5.59
C GLU A 168 -1.53 -19.09 5.88
N ALA A 169 -0.62 -19.45 6.78
CA ALA A 169 0.57 -18.66 7.05
C ALA A 169 1.42 -18.51 5.78
N GLY A 170 1.97 -17.34 5.56
CA GLY A 170 2.92 -17.13 4.49
C GLY A 170 4.25 -17.82 4.80
N THR A 171 4.81 -18.54 3.84
CA THR A 171 6.11 -19.22 4.05
C THR A 171 7.28 -18.26 4.16
N ASP A 172 7.08 -16.99 3.78
CA ASP A 172 8.10 -15.94 3.90
C ASP A 172 7.96 -15.12 5.20
N GLU A 173 6.96 -15.40 6.01
CA GLU A 173 6.78 -14.71 7.29
C GLU A 173 7.95 -15.02 8.25
N VAL A 174 8.45 -13.98 8.90
CA VAL A 174 9.44 -14.09 9.97
C VAL A 174 8.81 -13.67 11.30
N PRO A 175 9.03 -14.43 12.38
CA PRO A 175 8.46 -14.11 13.68
C PRO A 175 9.20 -12.92 14.30
N ALA A 176 8.80 -11.70 13.95
CA ALA A 176 9.44 -10.49 14.42
C ALA A 176 8.43 -9.57 15.11
N GLN A 177 8.58 -9.45 16.41
CA GLN A 177 7.85 -8.46 17.21
C GLN A 177 8.68 -7.20 17.46
N HIS A 178 10.00 -7.31 17.32
CA HIS A 178 10.96 -6.22 17.50
C HIS A 178 11.87 -6.09 16.28
N PHE A 179 12.53 -4.95 16.22
CA PHE A 179 13.50 -4.62 15.18
C PHE A 179 14.70 -3.90 15.77
N THR A 180 15.84 -4.03 15.12
CA THR A 180 17.03 -3.20 15.38
C THR A 180 17.39 -2.45 14.10
N LYS A 181 18.06 -1.33 14.25
CA LYS A 181 18.64 -0.60 13.12
C LYS A 181 19.79 -1.42 12.51
N ALA A 182 19.74 -1.66 11.20
CA ALA A 182 20.73 -2.49 10.51
C ALA A 182 22.02 -1.74 10.17
N GLY A 183 21.98 -0.43 10.02
CA GLY A 183 23.12 0.42 9.67
C GLY A 183 23.10 1.76 10.41
N SER A 184 24.04 2.65 10.07
CA SER A 184 24.20 3.95 10.73
C SER A 184 23.13 4.99 10.37
N GLY A 185 22.37 4.79 9.27
CA GLY A 185 21.32 5.70 8.84
C GLY A 185 20.05 5.60 9.69
N ASN A 186 19.11 6.50 9.45
CA ASN A 186 17.78 6.40 10.06
C ASN A 186 17.01 5.19 9.52
N VAL A 187 16.06 4.70 10.30
CA VAL A 187 15.03 3.77 9.83
C VAL A 187 14.07 4.54 8.94
N THR A 188 13.67 3.94 7.82
CA THR A 188 12.58 4.44 6.98
C THR A 188 11.32 3.63 7.22
N MET A 189 10.17 4.27 7.25
CA MET A 189 8.86 3.63 7.33
C MET A 189 7.95 4.26 6.28
N THR A 190 7.60 3.47 5.26
CA THR A 190 6.80 3.91 4.11
C THR A 190 5.48 3.18 4.11
N LEU A 191 4.38 3.92 4.24
CA LEU A 191 3.05 3.36 4.05
C LEU A 191 2.82 3.10 2.57
N VAL A 192 2.53 1.85 2.20
CA VAL A 192 2.33 1.44 0.80
C VAL A 192 0.90 1.00 0.49
N ALA A 193 0.12 0.64 1.49
CA ALA A 193 -1.31 0.40 1.34
C ALA A 193 -2.06 0.64 2.66
N ARG A 194 -3.33 1.00 2.54
CA ARG A 194 -4.25 1.16 3.65
C ARG A 194 -5.64 0.70 3.24
N PHE A 195 -6.22 -0.21 4.01
CA PHE A 195 -7.58 -0.74 3.84
C PHE A 195 -8.39 -0.69 5.14
N SER A 196 -7.99 0.19 6.04
CA SER A 196 -8.62 0.44 7.34
C SER A 196 -9.75 1.46 7.25
N PRO A 197 -10.53 1.67 8.31
CA PRO A 197 -11.45 2.79 8.43
C PRO A 197 -10.78 4.13 8.15
N TYR A 198 -11.57 5.10 7.72
CA TYR A 198 -11.07 6.45 7.43
C TYR A 198 -10.72 7.21 8.72
N GLY A 199 -9.90 8.25 8.57
CA GLY A 199 -9.48 9.15 9.62
C GLY A 199 -7.95 9.33 9.68
N ALA A 200 -7.53 10.24 10.55
CA ALA A 200 -6.10 10.48 10.79
C ALA A 200 -5.60 9.49 11.84
N LEU A 201 -4.91 8.45 11.40
CA LEU A 201 -4.43 7.35 12.25
C LEU A 201 -2.92 7.48 12.46
N PRO A 202 -2.46 7.85 13.65
CA PRO A 202 -1.04 7.93 13.95
C PRO A 202 -0.39 6.55 14.05
N PHE A 203 0.88 6.49 13.72
CA PHE A 203 1.73 5.31 13.83
C PHE A 203 3.14 5.68 14.27
N GLY A 204 3.87 4.73 14.78
CA GLY A 204 5.24 4.97 15.21
C GLY A 204 5.91 3.78 15.89
N TRP A 205 6.86 4.10 16.76
CA TRP A 205 7.68 3.12 17.45
C TRP A 205 7.76 3.38 18.96
N TYR A 206 8.19 2.38 19.71
CA TYR A 206 8.45 2.48 21.16
C TYR A 206 9.59 1.50 21.54
N ALA A 207 10.19 1.73 22.72
CA ALA A 207 11.13 0.78 23.28
C ALA A 207 10.38 -0.43 23.86
N PRO A 208 10.78 -1.69 23.58
CA PRO A 208 10.13 -2.88 24.10
C PRO A 208 9.88 -2.79 25.62
N GLY A 209 8.73 -3.23 26.08
CA GLY A 209 8.29 -3.09 27.46
C GLY A 209 7.90 -1.68 27.90
N SER A 210 7.89 -0.70 27.00
CA SER A 210 7.56 0.71 27.29
C SER A 210 6.42 1.25 26.43
N SER A 211 5.38 0.47 26.20
CA SER A 211 4.25 0.82 25.32
C SER A 211 3.52 2.13 25.67
N THR A 212 3.70 2.65 26.88
CA THR A 212 3.15 3.95 27.30
C THR A 212 3.96 5.15 26.76
N LYS A 213 5.21 4.93 26.32
CA LYS A 213 6.09 5.97 25.75
C LYS A 213 6.20 5.78 24.24
N ARG A 214 5.13 6.07 23.53
CA ARG A 214 5.05 5.94 22.08
C ARG A 214 5.66 7.14 21.38
N ASN A 215 6.58 6.90 20.46
CA ASN A 215 7.16 7.91 19.58
C ASN A 215 6.36 7.90 18.28
N MET A 216 5.66 8.99 17.98
CA MET A 216 4.94 9.12 16.71
C MET A 216 5.93 9.41 15.59
N VAL A 217 5.81 8.66 14.49
CA VAL A 217 6.60 8.80 13.28
C VAL A 217 5.83 9.53 12.21
N GLY A 218 4.55 9.25 12.12
CA GLY A 218 3.68 9.84 11.11
C GLY A 218 2.22 9.64 11.44
N THR A 219 1.37 10.15 10.54
CA THR A 219 -0.07 9.98 10.58
C THR A 219 -0.55 9.54 9.20
N MET A 220 -1.26 8.44 9.16
CA MET A 220 -1.99 8.04 7.96
C MET A 220 -3.20 8.95 7.86
N SER A 221 -3.13 9.96 7.00
CA SER A 221 -4.25 10.86 6.79
C SER A 221 -5.09 10.41 5.62
N ASP A 222 -6.38 10.53 5.81
CA ASP A 222 -7.39 10.47 4.78
C ASP A 222 -7.87 11.91 4.55
N THR A 223 -7.56 12.47 3.41
CA THR A 223 -7.93 13.86 3.07
C THR A 223 -9.28 13.96 2.38
N THR A 224 -10.03 12.85 2.30
CA THR A 224 -11.30 12.81 1.60
C THR A 224 -12.50 12.62 2.48
N ASP A 225 -13.64 12.94 1.88
CA ASP A 225 -14.98 12.80 2.43
C ASP A 225 -15.15 11.45 3.13
N PRO A 226 -15.40 11.45 4.44
CA PRO A 226 -15.65 10.25 5.22
C PRO A 226 -16.87 9.45 4.73
N GLN A 227 -17.77 10.04 3.99
CA GLN A 227 -18.95 9.33 3.50
C GLN A 227 -18.68 8.47 2.27
N THR A 228 -17.63 8.74 1.52
CA THR A 228 -17.31 7.96 0.32
C THR A 228 -16.31 6.84 0.56
N ASN A 229 -15.59 6.83 1.67
CA ASN A 229 -14.61 5.81 2.09
C ASN A 229 -13.52 5.45 1.04
N ASN A 230 -13.44 6.19 -0.06
CA ASN A 230 -12.68 5.77 -1.22
C ASN A 230 -11.17 5.91 -1.05
N LYS A 231 -10.71 6.78 -0.14
CA LYS A 231 -9.27 6.98 0.07
C LYS A 231 -8.69 6.26 1.30
N ALA A 232 -9.53 5.72 2.15
CA ALA A 232 -9.07 4.85 3.23
C ALA A 232 -8.68 3.46 2.73
N ARG A 233 -9.03 3.13 1.47
CA ARG A 233 -8.80 1.83 0.86
C ARG A 233 -8.03 1.98 -0.43
N MET A 234 -6.72 2.13 -0.30
CA MET A 234 -5.88 2.37 -1.47
C MET A 234 -4.47 1.79 -1.32
N VAL A 235 -3.90 1.48 -2.47
CA VAL A 235 -2.48 1.23 -2.61
C VAL A 235 -1.81 2.54 -2.99
N PHE A 236 -0.80 2.95 -2.24
CA PHE A 236 -0.02 4.12 -2.54
C PHE A 236 1.11 3.75 -3.50
N PRO A 237 1.41 4.58 -4.50
CA PRO A 237 2.56 4.31 -5.33
C PRO A 237 3.84 4.36 -4.48
N PRO A 238 4.63 3.29 -4.44
CA PRO A 238 5.92 3.29 -3.76
C PRO A 238 6.96 3.99 -4.62
N PRO A 239 8.09 4.38 -4.05
CA PRO A 239 8.24 5.35 -2.99
C PRO A 239 8.13 6.74 -3.59
N GLY A 240 7.59 7.69 -2.92
CA GLY A 240 7.59 9.09 -3.38
C GLY A 240 6.25 9.79 -3.26
N ALA A 241 5.19 9.09 -2.92
CA ALA A 241 3.88 9.69 -2.69
C ALA A 241 3.75 10.45 -1.36
N GLY A 242 4.85 10.82 -0.73
CA GLY A 242 4.86 11.63 0.48
C GLY A 242 4.57 10.88 1.77
N SER A 243 4.43 9.56 1.70
CA SER A 243 4.12 8.71 2.86
C SER A 243 5.33 8.04 3.52
N SER A 244 6.53 8.35 3.04
CA SER A 244 7.77 7.86 3.66
C SER A 244 8.21 8.78 4.79
N THR A 245 8.43 8.20 5.95
CA THR A 245 8.92 8.90 7.14
C THR A 245 10.23 8.27 7.61
N THR A 246 11.01 9.02 8.37
CA THR A 246 12.27 8.54 8.93
C THR A 246 12.32 8.80 10.43
N PHE A 247 12.94 7.88 11.17
CA PHE A 247 13.18 8.06 12.61
C PHE A 247 14.48 7.36 13.04
N ASP A 248 15.01 7.78 14.16
CA ASP A 248 16.18 7.14 14.77
C ASP A 248 15.81 6.54 16.14
N PRO A 249 15.67 5.21 16.24
CA PRO A 249 15.41 4.54 17.52
C PRO A 249 16.68 4.36 18.36
N GLY A 250 17.83 4.80 17.88
CA GLY A 250 19.14 4.51 18.47
C GLY A 250 19.63 3.11 18.10
N THR A 251 20.39 2.49 19.00
CA THR A 251 20.99 1.15 18.80
C THR A 251 20.23 0.03 19.51
N ALA A 252 19.31 0.36 20.39
CA ALA A 252 18.49 -0.60 21.11
C ALA A 252 17.35 -1.15 20.20
N PRO A 253 16.82 -2.34 20.51
CA PRO A 253 15.62 -2.83 19.86
C PRO A 253 14.46 -1.87 20.02
N PHE A 254 13.59 -1.82 19.01
CA PHE A 254 12.34 -1.07 19.02
C PHE A 254 11.19 -1.96 18.51
N ALA A 255 10.00 -1.60 18.92
CA ALA A 255 8.75 -2.22 18.49
C ALA A 255 7.85 -1.18 17.81
N LEU A 256 6.81 -1.62 17.11
CA LEU A 256 5.93 -0.75 16.34
C LEU A 256 4.56 -0.66 16.98
N TRP A 257 3.88 0.44 16.71
CA TRP A 257 2.49 0.64 17.06
C TRP A 257 1.76 1.39 15.95
N VAL A 258 0.49 1.07 15.78
CA VAL A 258 -0.47 1.86 15.00
C VAL A 258 -1.66 2.17 15.91
N TYR A 259 -2.33 3.27 15.62
CA TYR A 259 -3.61 3.54 16.24
C TYR A 259 -4.70 2.79 15.48
N SER A 260 -5.53 2.05 16.22
CA SER A 260 -6.69 1.33 15.72
C SER A 260 -7.97 1.94 16.29
N ASP A 261 -8.98 2.10 15.46
CA ASP A 261 -10.28 2.68 15.87
C ASP A 261 -11.38 1.62 16.07
N GLN A 262 -11.04 0.36 15.96
CA GLN A 262 -12.04 -0.72 15.90
C GLN A 262 -12.85 -0.94 17.18
N SER A 263 -12.37 -0.55 18.36
CA SER A 263 -13.04 -0.92 19.60
C SER A 263 -14.29 -0.11 19.90
N THR A 264 -14.45 1.07 19.35
CA THR A 264 -15.55 1.96 19.71
C THR A 264 -16.40 2.47 18.54
N GLY A 265 -15.94 2.38 17.30
CA GLY A 265 -16.61 2.99 16.15
C GLY A 265 -16.84 4.49 16.33
N LYS A 266 -16.10 5.14 17.21
CA LYS A 266 -16.25 6.55 17.54
C LYS A 266 -14.92 7.26 17.41
N PHE A 267 -14.76 8.02 16.33
CA PHE A 267 -13.81 9.10 16.29
C PHE A 267 -14.30 10.23 17.19
N GLU A 268 -13.55 10.61 18.20
CA GLU A 268 -13.77 11.90 18.83
C GLU A 268 -13.32 13.01 17.86
N SER A 269 -14.15 14.02 17.72
CA SER A 269 -13.83 15.22 16.95
C SER A 269 -12.54 15.83 17.49
N GLY A 270 -11.48 15.82 16.68
CA GLY A 270 -10.18 16.36 17.06
C GLY A 270 -9.02 15.37 16.98
N GLY A 271 -9.23 14.15 16.51
CA GLY A 271 -8.15 13.19 16.21
C GLY A 271 -7.43 12.63 17.43
N LYS A 272 -8.05 12.67 18.60
CA LYS A 272 -7.53 11.97 19.78
C LYS A 272 -8.28 10.67 20.01
N PRO A 273 -7.53 9.56 20.22
CA PRO A 273 -8.13 8.29 20.59
C PRO A 273 -8.92 8.41 21.90
N ALA A 274 -10.19 8.04 21.88
CA ALA A 274 -11.06 8.14 23.04
C ALA A 274 -10.61 7.23 24.20
N ASN A 275 -9.95 6.11 23.94
CA ASN A 275 -9.51 5.16 24.98
C ASN A 275 -8.24 4.37 24.64
N GLY A 276 -7.38 4.85 23.75
CA GLY A 276 -6.06 4.27 23.60
C GLY A 276 -6.02 2.88 22.96
N ASP A 277 -6.85 2.66 21.95
CA ASP A 277 -6.79 1.43 21.18
C ASP A 277 -5.61 1.49 20.21
N TYR A 278 -4.60 0.79 20.58
CA TYR A 278 -3.37 0.68 19.82
C TYR A 278 -3.12 -0.79 19.51
N ASP A 279 -2.74 -1.07 18.28
CA ASP A 279 -2.19 -2.36 17.92
C ASP A 279 -0.67 -2.29 17.97
N TYR A 280 -0.08 -3.25 18.65
CA TYR A 280 1.35 -3.36 18.91
C TYR A 280 1.97 -4.53 18.18
N SER A 281 3.21 -4.40 17.74
CA SER A 281 3.96 -5.54 17.22
C SER A 281 4.31 -6.58 18.29
N GLU A 282 4.29 -6.20 19.57
CA GLU A 282 4.37 -7.14 20.69
C GLU A 282 2.99 -7.72 21.01
N ASP A 283 2.78 -8.99 20.71
CA ASP A 283 1.47 -9.67 20.86
C ASP A 283 0.91 -9.57 22.28
N SER A 284 1.78 -9.60 23.29
CA SER A 284 1.39 -9.52 24.71
C SER A 284 0.72 -8.20 25.11
N LEU A 285 0.88 -7.17 24.30
CA LEU A 285 0.31 -5.84 24.55
C LEU A 285 -1.04 -5.62 23.86
N ASN A 286 -1.42 -6.52 22.94
CA ASN A 286 -2.66 -6.42 22.19
C ASN A 286 -3.87 -6.85 23.01
N SER A 287 -5.05 -6.40 22.61
CA SER A 287 -6.33 -6.80 23.22
C SER A 287 -7.19 -7.54 22.19
N PRO A 288 -7.68 -8.76 22.51
CA PRO A 288 -7.28 -9.56 23.68
C PRO A 288 -5.79 -9.89 23.67
N ALA A 289 -5.24 -10.18 24.86
CA ALA A 289 -3.80 -10.45 25.00
C ALA A 289 -3.34 -11.60 24.10
N ASN A 290 -2.12 -11.44 23.54
CA ASN A 290 -1.49 -12.37 22.62
C ASN A 290 -2.13 -12.49 21.22
N VAL A 291 -2.97 -11.55 20.83
CA VAL A 291 -3.42 -11.49 19.43
C VAL A 291 -2.29 -11.01 18.55
N HIS A 292 -1.98 -11.80 17.52
CA HIS A 292 -0.95 -11.47 16.55
C HIS A 292 -1.48 -10.44 15.54
N ARG A 293 -1.09 -9.17 15.73
CA ARG A 293 -1.56 -8.03 14.91
C ARG A 293 -0.60 -7.66 13.78
N TYR A 294 0.63 -8.14 13.84
CA TYR A 294 1.68 -7.75 12.90
C TYR A 294 2.30 -8.97 12.23
N LYS A 295 2.37 -8.97 10.92
CA LYS A 295 3.14 -9.93 10.13
C LYS A 295 4.31 -9.24 9.47
N THR A 296 5.47 -9.86 9.54
CA THR A 296 6.71 -9.32 8.98
C THR A 296 7.25 -10.25 7.92
N TYR A 297 7.64 -9.70 6.78
CA TYR A 297 8.16 -10.44 5.64
C TYR A 297 9.43 -9.78 5.11
N PRO A 298 10.52 -10.51 4.83
CA PRO A 298 11.65 -9.97 4.08
C PRO A 298 11.17 -9.46 2.72
N LEU A 299 11.49 -8.21 2.39
CA LEU A 299 11.05 -7.63 1.12
C LEU A 299 11.78 -8.29 -0.03
N LYS A 300 11.05 -8.78 -1.03
CA LYS A 300 11.59 -9.39 -2.25
C LYS A 300 11.09 -8.62 -3.47
N ASP A 301 11.97 -8.42 -4.43
CA ASP A 301 11.62 -7.83 -5.71
C ASP A 301 10.69 -8.76 -6.53
N GLU A 302 10.26 -8.32 -7.70
CA GLU A 302 9.38 -9.07 -8.60
C GLU A 302 9.95 -10.43 -9.03
N LYS A 303 11.27 -10.59 -8.99
CA LYS A 303 11.97 -11.85 -9.29
C LYS A 303 12.14 -12.74 -8.07
N GLY A 304 11.67 -12.32 -6.91
CA GLY A 304 11.83 -13.02 -5.66
C GLY A 304 13.22 -12.84 -5.01
N THR A 305 14.03 -11.89 -5.48
CA THR A 305 15.32 -11.58 -4.89
C THR A 305 15.12 -10.70 -3.66
N MET A 306 15.71 -11.07 -2.53
CA MET A 306 15.63 -10.29 -1.30
C MET A 306 16.25 -8.89 -1.49
N ILE A 307 15.55 -7.88 -1.02
CA ILE A 307 16.06 -6.50 -0.92
C ILE A 307 16.68 -6.35 0.48
N PRO A 308 18.00 -6.16 0.58
CA PRO A 308 18.68 -6.18 1.87
C PRO A 308 18.14 -5.14 2.85
N GLN A 309 18.01 -5.53 4.13
CA GLN A 309 17.61 -4.65 5.23
C GLN A 309 16.23 -3.98 5.03
N GLN A 310 15.40 -4.55 4.17
CA GLN A 310 14.03 -4.10 3.96
C GLN A 310 13.03 -5.21 4.29
N TYR A 311 11.96 -4.81 4.97
CA TYR A 311 10.89 -5.71 5.38
C TYR A 311 9.54 -5.06 5.12
N MET A 312 8.61 -5.86 4.66
CA MET A 312 7.20 -5.48 4.69
C MET A 312 6.63 -5.83 6.06
N VAL A 313 5.87 -4.92 6.61
CA VAL A 313 5.09 -5.10 7.82
C VAL A 313 3.63 -4.89 7.48
N ALA A 314 2.83 -5.91 7.69
CA ALA A 314 1.40 -5.95 7.42
C ALA A 314 0.65 -6.01 8.75
N VAL A 315 -0.34 -5.15 8.93
CA VAL A 315 -1.04 -4.98 10.21
C VAL A 315 -2.51 -5.28 10.05
N GLU A 316 -3.06 -5.98 11.03
CA GLU A 316 -4.46 -6.35 11.18
C GLU A 316 -5.07 -5.58 12.35
N GLU A 317 -5.94 -4.62 12.09
CA GLU A 317 -6.62 -3.89 13.16
C GLU A 317 -7.94 -4.56 13.59
N ALA A 318 -8.60 -5.26 12.67
CA ALA A 318 -9.96 -5.76 12.89
C ALA A 318 -10.00 -7.18 13.41
N GLY A 319 -9.10 -8.05 12.97
CA GLY A 319 -9.09 -9.47 13.30
C GLY A 319 -9.86 -10.33 12.30
N ASN A 320 -10.02 -9.88 11.05
CA ASN A 320 -10.52 -10.71 9.95
C ASN A 320 -9.41 -11.57 9.31
N GLY A 321 -8.16 -11.35 9.71
CA GLY A 321 -7.01 -12.15 9.34
C GLY A 321 -6.42 -11.86 7.98
N ASP A 322 -6.74 -10.74 7.37
CA ASP A 322 -6.29 -10.42 6.02
C ASP A 322 -5.05 -9.51 5.96
N TYR A 323 -4.70 -8.87 7.08
CA TYR A 323 -3.46 -8.12 7.30
C TYR A 323 -3.15 -7.04 6.24
N GLN A 324 -4.16 -6.45 5.64
CA GLN A 324 -3.97 -5.34 4.71
C GLN A 324 -4.44 -3.99 5.24
N ASP A 325 -4.92 -3.93 6.49
CA ASP A 325 -5.40 -2.68 7.08
C ASP A 325 -4.34 -1.58 6.99
N TYR A 326 -3.09 -1.93 7.32
CA TYR A 326 -1.92 -1.07 7.10
C TYR A 326 -0.75 -1.89 6.59
N VAL A 327 -0.18 -1.51 5.46
CA VAL A 327 0.99 -2.17 4.90
C VAL A 327 2.13 -1.17 4.79
N PHE A 328 3.22 -1.44 5.49
CA PHE A 328 4.42 -0.61 5.51
C PHE A 328 5.61 -1.34 4.92
N ILE A 329 6.54 -0.58 4.35
CA ILE A 329 7.91 -1.04 4.10
C ILE A 329 8.82 -0.35 5.12
N LEU A 330 9.52 -1.16 5.90
CA LEU A 330 10.62 -0.71 6.76
C LEU A 330 11.94 -0.88 6.04
N GLY A 331 12.76 0.16 6.06
CA GLY A 331 14.14 0.12 5.53
C GLY A 331 15.18 0.39 6.61
N ASN A 332 16.38 -0.14 6.42
CA ASN A 332 17.49 -0.10 7.36
C ASN A 332 17.17 -0.77 8.70
N VAL A 333 16.53 -1.95 8.65
CA VAL A 333 16.19 -2.71 9.84
C VAL A 333 16.61 -4.17 9.72
N THR A 334 16.73 -4.82 10.87
CA THR A 334 16.85 -6.27 11.03
C THR A 334 15.85 -6.70 12.10
N PRO A 335 15.07 -7.79 11.90
CA PRO A 335 14.26 -8.38 12.97
C PRO A 335 15.13 -8.74 14.17
N ALA A 336 14.64 -8.44 15.36
CA ALA A 336 15.25 -8.78 16.62
C ALA A 336 14.38 -9.80 17.37
N PRO A 337 15.01 -10.71 18.14
CA PRO A 337 14.29 -11.69 18.94
C PRO A 337 13.28 -11.08 19.91
#